data_d2c675bfb6346d84f1af96a6b7a6209e
#
_entry.id   d2c675bfb6346d84f1af96a6b7a6209e
#
_cell.length_a   1.000
_cell.length_b   1.000
_cell.length_c   1.000
_cell.angle_alpha   90.00
_cell.angle_beta   90.00
_cell.angle_gamma   90.00
#
_symmetry.space_group_name_H-M   'P 1'
#
loop_
_entity.id
_entity.type
_entity.pdbx_description
1 polymer ?
#
loop_
_entity_poly.entity_id
_entity_poly.type
_entity_poly.pdbx_seq_one_letter_code
_entity_poly.pdbx_strand_id
1 'polypeptide(L)'
;MTVIGMALAACAPAQVEVENPVANADEALQRLLEGNQRYAANKSIDLNESQNRRTELASGQSPFATIFSCVDSRVPPELIFDRGLGDLFVIRTAGQVLDSAVLGSLQYGVAELKIPLLVVLGHEKCGAVKATVEAVEHNATAEAEINWLVDGIRPAVEAAKEQSGDLLDNAVKANVSLTVGHLKESSILSEAVEKGELKIVGARYDLDTGLVEVIG
;
A
#
# COMPACT_ATOMS: atom_id res chain seq x y z
N MET A 1 -18.79 10.23 60.96
CA MET A 1 -17.69 9.94 60.01
C MET A 1 -18.27 9.15 58.87
N THR A 2 -18.51 9.79 57.74
CA THR A 2 -19.12 9.17 56.55
C THR A 2 -17.97 8.80 55.59
N VAL A 3 -17.77 7.49 55.40
CA VAL A 3 -16.75 6.98 54.46
C VAL A 3 -17.36 7.00 53.07
N ILE A 4 -16.87 7.90 52.21
CA ILE A 4 -17.21 7.93 50.78
C ILE A 4 -16.37 6.89 50.09
N GLY A 5 -17.00 5.77 49.69
CA GLY A 5 -16.36 4.75 48.85
C GLY A 5 -16.19 5.26 47.41
N MET A 6 -14.96 5.47 46.97
CA MET A 6 -14.61 5.73 45.57
C MET A 6 -14.69 4.40 44.80
N ALA A 7 -15.68 4.25 43.93
CA ALA A 7 -15.76 3.15 42.99
C ALA A 7 -14.71 3.38 41.89
N LEU A 8 -13.67 2.54 41.84
CA LEU A 8 -12.75 2.45 40.72
C LEU A 8 -13.50 1.77 39.55
N ALA A 9 -13.83 2.54 38.54
CA ALA A 9 -14.28 2.00 37.26
C ALA A 9 -13.09 1.26 36.63
N ALA A 10 -13.12 -0.05 36.68
CA ALA A 10 -12.19 -0.89 35.92
C ALA A 10 -12.53 -0.70 34.44
N CYS A 11 -11.60 -0.09 33.65
CA CYS A 11 -11.62 -0.18 32.21
C CYS A 11 -11.49 -1.65 31.84
N ALA A 12 -12.56 -2.28 31.34
CA ALA A 12 -12.50 -3.58 30.72
C ALA A 12 -11.62 -3.43 29.45
N PRO A 13 -10.67 -4.34 29.21
CA PRO A 13 -9.91 -4.33 27.96
C PRO A 13 -10.90 -4.46 26.79
N ALA A 14 -10.74 -3.60 25.78
CA ALA A 14 -11.49 -3.71 24.54
C ALA A 14 -11.29 -5.12 24.00
N GLN A 15 -12.38 -5.85 23.76
CA GLN A 15 -12.32 -7.15 23.13
C GLN A 15 -11.88 -6.88 21.66
N VAL A 16 -10.68 -7.32 21.30
CA VAL A 16 -10.23 -7.32 19.93
C VAL A 16 -11.12 -8.32 19.19
N GLU A 17 -12.02 -7.83 18.35
CA GLU A 17 -12.81 -8.69 17.46
C GLU A 17 -11.85 -9.38 16.50
N VAL A 18 -11.90 -10.71 16.48
CA VAL A 18 -11.18 -11.50 15.49
C VAL A 18 -11.87 -11.26 14.14
N GLU A 19 -11.20 -10.52 13.26
CA GLU A 19 -11.74 -10.26 11.92
C GLU A 19 -11.87 -11.60 11.15
N ASN A 20 -13.02 -11.82 10.52
CA ASN A 20 -13.23 -12.98 9.67
C ASN A 20 -12.34 -12.88 8.42
N PRO A 21 -11.93 -14.02 7.81
CA PRO A 21 -11.26 -14.01 6.51
C PRO A 21 -12.08 -13.21 5.47
N VAL A 22 -11.41 -12.46 4.59
CA VAL A 22 -12.09 -11.77 3.49
C VAL A 22 -12.66 -12.78 2.49
N ALA A 23 -13.85 -12.51 1.97
CA ALA A 23 -14.49 -13.39 0.99
C ALA A 23 -13.96 -13.13 -0.45
N ASN A 24 -13.52 -11.91 -0.75
CA ASN A 24 -13.09 -11.49 -2.08
C ASN A 24 -12.26 -10.18 -2.04
N ALA A 25 -11.79 -9.77 -3.22
CA ALA A 25 -10.97 -8.57 -3.38
C ALA A 25 -11.70 -7.26 -3.02
N ASP A 26 -13.02 -7.18 -3.23
CA ASP A 26 -13.79 -5.97 -2.91
C ASP A 26 -13.91 -5.77 -1.40
N GLU A 27 -14.15 -6.86 -0.66
CA GLU A 27 -14.14 -6.83 0.80
C GLU A 27 -12.75 -6.50 1.34
N ALA A 28 -11.68 -7.06 0.73
CA ALA A 28 -10.30 -6.73 1.08
C ALA A 28 -10.02 -5.23 0.90
N LEU A 29 -10.43 -4.65 -0.23
CA LEU A 29 -10.27 -3.21 -0.49
C LEU A 29 -11.07 -2.36 0.49
N GLN A 30 -12.33 -2.71 0.75
CA GLN A 30 -13.16 -2.02 1.73
C GLN A 30 -12.49 -2.02 3.11
N ARG A 31 -11.99 -3.18 3.56
CA ARG A 31 -11.29 -3.34 4.84
C ARG A 31 -10.04 -2.46 4.95
N LEU A 32 -9.26 -2.33 3.87
CA LEU A 32 -8.12 -1.40 3.81
C LEU A 32 -8.58 0.06 3.95
N LEU A 33 -9.61 0.46 3.21
CA LEU A 33 -10.10 1.85 3.23
C LEU A 33 -10.74 2.22 4.59
N GLU A 34 -11.43 1.31 5.23
CA GLU A 34 -11.95 1.49 6.60
C GLU A 34 -10.82 1.66 7.61
N GLY A 35 -9.75 0.87 7.50
CA GLY A 35 -8.54 1.03 8.31
C GLY A 35 -7.87 2.38 8.08
N ASN A 36 -7.74 2.79 6.81
CA ASN A 36 -7.19 4.10 6.49
C ASN A 36 -8.04 5.26 7.05
N GLN A 37 -9.36 5.16 7.01
CA GLN A 37 -10.24 6.17 7.63
C GLN A 37 -10.02 6.27 9.15
N ARG A 38 -9.81 5.13 9.84
CA ARG A 38 -9.48 5.15 11.27
C ARG A 38 -8.13 5.81 11.52
N TYR A 39 -7.10 5.46 10.75
CA TYR A 39 -5.78 6.07 10.83
C TYR A 39 -5.84 7.59 10.63
N ALA A 40 -6.44 8.05 9.54
CA ALA A 40 -6.58 9.48 9.23
C ALA A 40 -7.39 10.25 10.30
N ALA A 41 -8.33 9.58 10.98
CA ALA A 41 -9.12 10.15 12.06
C ALA A 41 -8.45 10.07 13.45
N ASN A 42 -7.19 9.58 13.58
CA ASN A 42 -6.52 9.27 14.86
C ASN A 42 -7.33 8.30 15.75
N LYS A 43 -7.93 7.27 15.15
CA LYS A 43 -8.76 6.25 15.80
C LYS A 43 -8.29 4.84 15.48
N SER A 44 -6.99 4.67 15.24
CA SER A 44 -6.39 3.36 15.06
C SER A 44 -6.70 2.45 16.24
N ILE A 45 -6.89 1.17 15.96
CA ILE A 45 -7.28 0.17 16.96
C ILE A 45 -6.22 -0.90 17.19
N ASP A 46 -5.03 -0.72 16.56
CA ASP A 46 -3.81 -1.54 16.74
C ASP A 46 -4.11 -3.06 16.63
N LEU A 47 -4.86 -3.42 15.59
CA LEU A 47 -5.24 -4.81 15.31
C LEU A 47 -4.01 -5.69 15.08
N ASN A 48 -4.08 -6.94 15.57
CA ASN A 48 -3.10 -7.99 15.25
C ASN A 48 -1.63 -7.69 15.62
N GLU A 49 -1.38 -6.89 16.67
CA GLU A 49 -0.03 -6.56 17.14
C GLU A 49 0.42 -7.39 18.37
N SER A 50 -0.44 -8.27 18.87
CA SER A 50 -0.23 -9.01 20.12
C SER A 50 0.84 -10.11 20.02
N GLN A 51 1.39 -10.52 21.18
CA GLN A 51 2.25 -11.70 21.26
C GLN A 51 1.51 -12.97 20.83
N ASN A 52 0.23 -13.09 21.14
CA ASN A 52 -0.57 -14.24 20.74
C ASN A 52 -0.66 -14.33 19.22
N ARG A 53 -0.93 -13.22 18.55
CA ARG A 53 -0.96 -13.15 17.07
C ARG A 53 0.37 -13.60 16.46
N ARG A 54 1.50 -13.15 17.00
CA ARG A 54 2.82 -13.60 16.55
C ARG A 54 3.01 -15.12 16.70
N THR A 55 2.52 -15.70 17.78
CA THR A 55 2.60 -17.15 18.03
C THR A 55 1.72 -17.91 17.06
N GLU A 56 0.51 -17.46 16.77
CA GLU A 56 -0.41 -18.05 15.78
C GLU A 56 0.23 -18.10 14.39
N LEU A 57 0.85 -16.99 13.98
CA LEU A 57 1.47 -16.86 12.65
C LEU A 57 2.78 -17.62 12.49
N ALA A 58 3.37 -18.17 13.55
CA ALA A 58 4.61 -18.96 13.46
C ALA A 58 4.46 -20.22 12.57
N SER A 59 3.24 -20.74 12.40
CA SER A 59 2.94 -21.91 11.57
C SER A 59 2.58 -21.60 10.12
N GLY A 60 2.34 -20.34 9.76
CA GLY A 60 1.96 -19.92 8.40
C GLY A 60 1.39 -18.52 8.35
N GLN A 61 1.14 -18.04 7.12
CA GLN A 61 0.57 -16.71 6.85
C GLN A 61 -0.58 -16.80 5.84
N SER A 62 -1.54 -15.91 5.97
CA SER A 62 -2.67 -15.76 5.04
C SER A 62 -3.05 -14.28 4.94
N PRO A 63 -2.17 -13.42 4.36
CA PRO A 63 -2.48 -12.02 4.20
C PRO A 63 -3.64 -11.82 3.23
N PHE A 64 -4.49 -10.82 3.49
CA PHE A 64 -5.68 -10.58 2.67
C PHE A 64 -5.45 -9.58 1.54
N ALA A 65 -4.34 -8.84 1.57
CA ALA A 65 -3.98 -7.89 0.53
C ALA A 65 -2.46 -7.79 0.36
N THR A 66 -2.05 -7.58 -0.89
CA THR A 66 -0.68 -7.17 -1.23
C THR A 66 -0.64 -5.67 -1.43
N ILE A 67 0.35 -5.00 -0.80
CA ILE A 67 0.61 -3.58 -1.00
C ILE A 67 1.99 -3.40 -1.64
N PHE A 68 2.03 -2.93 -2.88
CA PHE A 68 3.25 -2.51 -3.54
C PHE A 68 3.38 -0.98 -3.45
N SER A 69 4.34 -0.49 -2.67
CA SER A 69 4.43 0.93 -2.32
C SER A 69 5.86 1.49 -2.36
N CYS A 70 5.97 2.80 -2.12
CA CYS A 70 7.27 3.47 -1.97
C CYS A 70 7.95 3.09 -0.64
N VAL A 71 9.31 3.12 -0.64
CA VAL A 71 10.13 2.98 0.57
C VAL A 71 10.13 4.22 1.47
N ASP A 72 9.44 5.29 1.09
CA ASP A 72 9.37 6.53 1.87
C ASP A 72 8.93 6.25 3.31
N SER A 73 9.70 6.73 4.28
CA SER A 73 9.49 6.44 5.70
C SER A 73 8.18 6.99 6.28
N ARG A 74 7.52 7.92 5.56
CA ARG A 74 6.25 8.53 5.95
C ARG A 74 5.03 7.70 5.52
N VAL A 75 5.24 6.63 4.74
CA VAL A 75 4.16 5.84 4.13
C VAL A 75 4.25 4.34 4.47
N PRO A 76 4.36 3.93 5.75
CA PRO A 76 4.34 2.53 6.14
C PRO A 76 2.92 1.96 5.97
N PRO A 77 2.72 0.97 5.07
CA PRO A 77 1.38 0.47 4.73
C PRO A 77 0.60 -0.06 5.93
N GLU A 78 1.27 -0.75 6.84
CA GLU A 78 0.62 -1.33 8.02
C GLU A 78 -0.03 -0.25 8.89
N LEU A 79 0.66 0.88 9.11
CA LEU A 79 0.11 2.00 9.89
C LEU A 79 -0.99 2.73 9.12
N ILE A 80 -0.76 3.01 7.80
CA ILE A 80 -1.71 3.76 6.96
C ILE A 80 -3.06 3.03 6.87
N PHE A 81 -3.03 1.70 6.84
CA PHE A 81 -4.25 0.89 6.74
C PHE A 81 -4.73 0.33 8.08
N ASP A 82 -4.12 0.75 9.22
CA ASP A 82 -4.47 0.28 10.57
C ASP A 82 -4.53 -1.26 10.61
N ARG A 83 -3.40 -1.92 10.24
CA ARG A 83 -3.24 -3.37 10.11
C ARG A 83 -1.98 -3.84 10.83
N GLY A 84 -2.01 -5.10 11.25
CA GLY A 84 -0.92 -5.69 12.01
C GLY A 84 -0.31 -6.94 11.34
N LEU A 85 0.29 -7.78 12.17
CA LEU A 85 1.03 -8.96 11.74
C LEU A 85 0.17 -9.93 10.93
N GLY A 86 0.65 -10.27 9.74
CA GLY A 86 0.05 -11.28 8.87
C GLY A 86 -1.14 -10.81 8.05
N ASP A 87 -1.56 -9.52 8.17
CA ASP A 87 -2.69 -8.96 7.44
C ASP A 87 -2.31 -8.57 6.02
N LEU A 88 -1.12 -7.99 5.84
CA LEU A 88 -0.64 -7.46 4.58
C LEU A 88 0.63 -8.18 4.10
N PHE A 89 0.73 -8.35 2.79
CA PHE A 89 1.95 -8.76 2.09
C PHE A 89 2.57 -7.52 1.45
N VAL A 90 3.65 -6.99 2.04
CA VAL A 90 4.17 -5.67 1.69
C VAL A 90 5.47 -5.76 0.90
N ILE A 91 5.50 -5.14 -0.28
CA ILE A 91 6.68 -4.97 -1.13
C ILE A 91 6.92 -3.48 -1.34
N ARG A 92 8.17 -3.01 -1.22
CA ARG A 92 8.49 -1.58 -1.30
C ARG A 92 9.78 -1.33 -2.07
N THR A 93 9.71 -0.37 -3.01
CA THR A 93 10.88 0.19 -3.71
C THR A 93 10.72 1.71 -3.82
N ALA A 94 11.80 2.46 -4.06
CA ALA A 94 11.68 3.91 -4.26
C ALA A 94 10.79 4.21 -5.47
N GLY A 95 9.72 5.00 -5.26
CA GLY A 95 8.73 5.31 -6.31
C GLY A 95 7.98 4.10 -6.86
N GLN A 96 7.87 3.00 -6.10
CA GLN A 96 7.29 1.72 -6.51
C GLN A 96 7.75 1.25 -7.90
N VAL A 97 9.06 1.41 -8.18
CA VAL A 97 9.67 0.95 -9.43
C VAL A 97 9.72 -0.57 -9.46
N LEU A 98 9.26 -1.15 -10.57
CA LEU A 98 9.12 -2.59 -10.77
C LEU A 98 10.39 -3.18 -11.37
N ASP A 99 10.93 -4.24 -10.74
CA ASP A 99 11.97 -5.08 -11.29
C ASP A 99 11.58 -6.57 -11.24
N SER A 100 12.48 -7.44 -11.70
CA SER A 100 12.20 -8.88 -11.74
C SER A 100 12.02 -9.50 -10.35
N ALA A 101 12.74 -9.02 -9.32
CA ALA A 101 12.62 -9.54 -7.97
C ALA A 101 11.30 -9.07 -7.32
N VAL A 102 10.92 -7.82 -7.54
CA VAL A 102 9.65 -7.26 -7.13
C VAL A 102 8.50 -8.00 -7.83
N LEU A 103 8.55 -8.13 -9.16
CA LEU A 103 7.52 -8.85 -9.91
C LEU A 103 7.37 -10.29 -9.44
N GLY A 104 8.48 -11.01 -9.25
CA GLY A 104 8.46 -12.37 -8.71
C GLY A 104 7.84 -12.46 -7.32
N SER A 105 8.09 -11.47 -6.45
CA SER A 105 7.48 -11.40 -5.12
C SER A 105 5.97 -11.15 -5.19
N LEU A 106 5.52 -10.28 -6.09
CA LEU A 106 4.09 -10.04 -6.33
C LEU A 106 3.38 -11.28 -6.88
N GLN A 107 4.01 -11.96 -7.85
CA GLN A 107 3.52 -13.23 -8.39
C GLN A 107 3.41 -14.32 -7.30
N TYR A 108 4.40 -14.41 -6.40
CA TYR A 108 4.38 -15.34 -5.27
C TYR A 108 3.16 -15.09 -4.36
N GLY A 109 2.88 -13.84 -4.02
CA GLY A 109 1.70 -13.48 -3.23
C GLY A 109 0.39 -13.98 -3.85
N VAL A 110 0.27 -13.88 -5.18
CA VAL A 110 -0.92 -14.32 -5.92
C VAL A 110 -0.94 -15.83 -6.13
N ALA A 111 0.17 -16.41 -6.62
CA ALA A 111 0.20 -17.82 -7.01
C ALA A 111 0.21 -18.77 -5.81
N GLU A 112 0.99 -18.45 -4.78
CA GLU A 112 1.21 -19.34 -3.63
C GLU A 112 0.31 -19.00 -2.43
N LEU A 113 0.15 -17.71 -2.11
CA LEU A 113 -0.63 -17.28 -0.96
C LEU A 113 -2.09 -16.99 -1.29
N LYS A 114 -2.47 -16.99 -2.59
CA LYS A 114 -3.85 -16.74 -3.07
C LYS A 114 -4.42 -15.40 -2.60
N ILE A 115 -3.58 -14.39 -2.51
CA ILE A 115 -3.99 -13.06 -2.08
C ILE A 115 -4.89 -12.43 -3.16
N PRO A 116 -6.15 -12.06 -2.83
CA PRO A 116 -7.13 -11.65 -3.83
C PRO A 116 -6.99 -10.19 -4.28
N LEU A 117 -6.23 -9.35 -3.55
CA LEU A 117 -6.11 -7.92 -3.83
C LEU A 117 -4.63 -7.50 -3.90
N LEU A 118 -4.27 -6.75 -4.96
CA LEU A 118 -2.99 -6.08 -5.09
C LEU A 118 -3.23 -4.58 -5.26
N VAL A 119 -2.69 -3.78 -4.34
CA VAL A 119 -2.76 -2.31 -4.37
C VAL A 119 -1.39 -1.76 -4.72
N VAL A 120 -1.30 -0.99 -5.80
CA VAL A 120 -0.15 -0.14 -6.12
C VAL A 120 -0.37 1.21 -5.46
N LEU A 121 0.37 1.47 -4.37
CA LEU A 121 0.19 2.66 -3.55
C LEU A 121 1.29 3.69 -3.81
N GLY A 122 0.97 4.71 -4.59
CA GLY A 122 1.77 5.93 -4.69
C GLY A 122 1.48 6.88 -3.52
N HIS A 123 2.26 7.95 -3.43
CA HIS A 123 2.03 8.96 -2.38
C HIS A 123 2.40 10.35 -2.84
N GLU A 124 1.76 11.33 -2.26
CA GLU A 124 2.04 12.75 -2.48
C GLU A 124 3.51 13.09 -2.19
N LYS A 125 4.07 14.03 -2.93
CA LYS A 125 5.44 14.54 -2.73
C LYS A 125 6.50 13.41 -2.72
N CYS A 126 6.34 12.39 -3.58
CA CYS A 126 7.28 11.28 -3.69
C CYS A 126 8.66 11.78 -4.17
N GLY A 127 9.71 11.48 -3.37
CA GLY A 127 11.06 11.93 -3.68
C GLY A 127 11.64 11.35 -4.97
N ALA A 128 11.35 10.07 -5.28
CA ALA A 128 11.82 9.43 -6.51
C ALA A 128 11.14 10.03 -7.76
N VAL A 129 9.82 10.30 -7.69
CA VAL A 129 9.10 10.97 -8.78
C VAL A 129 9.61 12.40 -8.96
N LYS A 130 9.84 13.15 -7.86
CA LYS A 130 10.41 14.49 -7.90
C LYS A 130 11.79 14.51 -8.57
N ALA A 131 12.69 13.61 -8.18
CA ALA A 131 14.00 13.49 -8.79
C ALA A 131 13.91 13.18 -10.31
N THR A 132 12.91 12.40 -10.71
CA THR A 132 12.66 12.11 -12.12
C THR A 132 12.14 13.35 -12.87
N VAL A 133 11.23 14.13 -12.28
CA VAL A 133 10.77 15.42 -12.86
C VAL A 133 11.96 16.32 -13.09
N GLU A 134 12.82 16.54 -12.10
CA GLU A 134 14.03 17.37 -12.21
C GLU A 134 14.98 16.85 -13.30
N ALA A 135 15.20 15.54 -13.38
CA ALA A 135 16.04 14.93 -14.40
C ALA A 135 15.47 15.14 -15.82
N VAL A 136 14.16 15.04 -15.98
CA VAL A 136 13.47 15.25 -17.27
C VAL A 136 13.51 16.73 -17.67
N GLU A 137 13.26 17.67 -16.75
CA GLU A 137 13.28 19.12 -17.02
C GLU A 137 14.67 19.61 -17.43
N HIS A 138 15.72 19.05 -16.83
CA HIS A 138 17.10 19.46 -17.11
C HIS A 138 17.82 18.58 -18.12
N ASN A 139 17.13 17.59 -18.71
CA ASN A 139 17.74 16.57 -19.59
C ASN A 139 18.99 15.92 -18.95
N ALA A 140 18.88 15.61 -17.65
CA ALA A 140 19.96 15.09 -16.82
C ALA A 140 19.77 13.60 -16.53
N THR A 141 20.84 12.94 -16.07
CA THR A 141 20.84 11.60 -15.52
C THR A 141 21.13 11.65 -14.02
N ALA A 142 20.60 10.72 -13.26
CA ALA A 142 20.96 10.55 -11.87
C ALA A 142 22.25 9.73 -11.73
N GLU A 143 22.83 9.72 -10.52
CA GLU A 143 24.06 8.98 -10.24
C GLU A 143 23.77 7.50 -9.99
N ALA A 144 24.65 6.64 -10.49
CA ALA A 144 24.68 5.20 -10.23
C ALA A 144 23.29 4.53 -10.37
N GLU A 145 22.92 3.67 -9.43
CA GLU A 145 21.67 2.90 -9.44
C GLU A 145 20.41 3.78 -9.26
N ILE A 146 20.57 5.03 -8.82
CA ILE A 146 19.45 5.98 -8.75
C ILE A 146 18.92 6.27 -10.16
N ASN A 147 19.80 6.28 -11.17
CA ASN A 147 19.41 6.48 -12.55
C ASN A 147 18.43 5.40 -13.05
N TRP A 148 18.59 4.17 -12.59
CA TRP A 148 17.67 3.08 -12.92
C TRP A 148 16.24 3.36 -12.41
N LEU A 149 16.12 3.94 -11.21
CA LEU A 149 14.82 4.37 -10.67
C LEU A 149 14.21 5.52 -11.49
N VAL A 150 15.04 6.50 -11.85
CA VAL A 150 14.64 7.64 -12.69
C VAL A 150 14.15 7.15 -14.06
N ASP A 151 14.87 6.23 -14.70
CA ASP A 151 14.48 5.69 -16.01
C ASP A 151 13.17 4.90 -15.94
N GLY A 152 12.94 4.15 -14.84
CA GLY A 152 11.68 3.44 -14.62
C GLY A 152 10.46 4.35 -14.44
N ILE A 153 10.66 5.55 -13.86
CA ILE A 153 9.58 6.52 -13.62
C ILE A 153 9.42 7.50 -14.79
N ARG A 154 10.45 7.73 -15.59
CA ARG A 154 10.49 8.70 -16.70
C ARG A 154 9.25 8.66 -17.60
N PRO A 155 8.75 7.51 -18.08
CA PRO A 155 7.56 7.46 -18.93
C PRO A 155 6.32 8.09 -18.27
N ALA A 156 6.18 7.94 -16.96
CA ALA A 156 5.08 8.53 -16.20
C ALA A 156 5.18 10.06 -16.13
N VAL A 157 6.39 10.58 -15.93
CA VAL A 157 6.65 12.03 -15.94
C VAL A 157 6.35 12.63 -17.33
N GLU A 158 6.81 11.96 -18.40
CA GLU A 158 6.54 12.44 -19.77
C GLU A 158 5.02 12.45 -20.06
N ALA A 159 4.28 11.44 -19.64
CA ALA A 159 2.82 11.41 -19.79
C ALA A 159 2.11 12.50 -18.96
N ALA A 160 2.68 12.88 -17.82
CA ALA A 160 2.11 13.91 -16.95
C ALA A 160 2.29 15.33 -17.46
N LYS A 161 3.29 15.60 -18.32
CA LYS A 161 3.55 16.94 -18.88
C LYS A 161 2.39 17.51 -19.69
N GLU A 162 1.60 16.65 -20.31
CA GLU A 162 0.45 17.05 -21.13
C GLU A 162 -0.81 17.34 -20.28
N GLN A 163 -0.74 17.14 -18.95
CA GLN A 163 -1.87 17.31 -18.05
C GLN A 163 -1.83 18.68 -17.38
N SER A 164 -3.01 19.28 -17.19
CA SER A 164 -3.13 20.51 -16.40
C SER A 164 -3.00 20.23 -14.90
N GLY A 165 -2.49 21.22 -14.14
CA GLY A 165 -2.36 21.12 -12.68
C GLY A 165 -0.92 20.94 -12.21
N ASP A 166 -0.74 20.35 -11.05
CA ASP A 166 0.59 20.13 -10.47
C ASP A 166 1.28 18.94 -11.15
N LEU A 167 2.44 19.22 -11.79
CA LEU A 167 3.18 18.19 -12.54
C LEU A 167 3.62 17.02 -11.66
N LEU A 168 4.06 17.30 -10.41
CA LEU A 168 4.54 16.25 -9.53
C LEU A 168 3.39 15.31 -9.10
N ASP A 169 2.22 15.87 -8.75
CA ASP A 169 1.05 15.08 -8.39
C ASP A 169 0.52 14.27 -9.57
N ASN A 170 0.46 14.87 -10.76
CA ASN A 170 0.10 14.17 -11.99
C ASN A 170 1.09 13.04 -12.32
N ALA A 171 2.39 13.26 -12.16
CA ALA A 171 3.41 12.25 -12.38
C ALA A 171 3.33 11.10 -11.36
N VAL A 172 2.99 11.37 -10.09
CA VAL A 172 2.72 10.33 -9.09
C VAL A 172 1.57 9.45 -9.53
N LYS A 173 0.44 10.03 -9.93
CA LYS A 173 -0.74 9.29 -10.40
C LYS A 173 -0.46 8.50 -11.68
N ALA A 174 0.26 9.12 -12.63
CA ALA A 174 0.67 8.47 -13.87
C ALA A 174 1.60 7.27 -13.60
N ASN A 175 2.54 7.40 -12.63
CA ASN A 175 3.44 6.31 -12.25
C ASN A 175 2.69 5.12 -11.61
N VAL A 176 1.68 5.39 -10.79
CA VAL A 176 0.80 4.33 -10.27
C VAL A 176 0.08 3.62 -11.40
N SER A 177 -0.52 4.37 -12.33
CA SER A 177 -1.25 3.80 -13.47
C SER A 177 -0.35 3.01 -14.41
N LEU A 178 0.87 3.50 -14.68
CA LEU A 178 1.89 2.79 -15.45
C LEU A 178 2.26 1.46 -14.80
N THR A 179 2.52 1.47 -13.50
CA THR A 179 2.85 0.27 -12.73
C THR A 179 1.71 -0.75 -12.76
N VAL A 180 0.45 -0.31 -12.56
CA VAL A 180 -0.73 -1.18 -12.70
C VAL A 180 -0.81 -1.79 -14.10
N GLY A 181 -0.52 -1.00 -15.15
CA GLY A 181 -0.45 -1.47 -16.53
C GLY A 181 0.55 -2.60 -16.71
N HIS A 182 1.80 -2.39 -16.27
CA HIS A 182 2.87 -3.40 -16.36
C HIS A 182 2.55 -4.67 -15.58
N LEU A 183 1.89 -4.56 -14.41
CA LEU A 183 1.48 -5.73 -13.65
C LEU A 183 0.45 -6.58 -14.40
N LYS A 184 -0.47 -5.95 -15.13
CA LYS A 184 -1.47 -6.63 -15.95
C LYS A 184 -0.90 -7.31 -17.20
N GLU A 185 0.34 -6.98 -17.61
CA GLU A 185 1.06 -7.67 -18.69
C GLU A 185 1.70 -8.99 -18.24
N SER A 186 1.87 -9.21 -16.93
CA SER A 186 2.39 -10.46 -16.37
C SER A 186 1.41 -11.60 -16.55
N SER A 187 1.83 -12.70 -17.18
CA SER A 187 0.96 -13.85 -17.46
C SER A 187 0.28 -14.44 -16.22
N ILE A 188 1.01 -14.56 -15.10
CA ILE A 188 0.47 -15.08 -13.83
C ILE A 188 -0.59 -14.14 -13.25
N LEU A 189 -0.32 -12.83 -13.27
CA LEU A 189 -1.24 -11.85 -12.69
C LEU A 189 -2.46 -11.63 -13.59
N SER A 190 -2.27 -11.55 -14.93
CA SER A 190 -3.38 -11.39 -15.88
C SER A 190 -4.31 -12.60 -15.85
N GLU A 191 -3.79 -13.81 -15.79
CA GLU A 191 -4.60 -15.03 -15.67
C GLU A 191 -5.45 -15.03 -14.39
N ALA A 192 -4.88 -14.61 -13.25
CA ALA A 192 -5.62 -14.49 -12.00
C ALA A 192 -6.70 -13.42 -12.06
N VAL A 193 -6.45 -12.28 -12.74
CA VAL A 193 -7.45 -11.23 -12.98
C VAL A 193 -8.58 -11.75 -13.88
N GLU A 194 -8.28 -12.44 -14.97
CA GLU A 194 -9.27 -13.03 -15.90
C GLU A 194 -10.16 -14.06 -15.23
N LYS A 195 -9.62 -14.83 -14.27
CA LYS A 195 -10.38 -15.78 -13.46
C LYS A 195 -11.22 -15.13 -12.35
N GLY A 196 -11.07 -13.84 -12.11
CA GLY A 196 -11.69 -13.15 -10.98
C GLY A 196 -11.08 -13.49 -9.60
N GLU A 197 -9.90 -14.09 -9.59
CA GLU A 197 -9.16 -14.46 -8.38
C GLU A 197 -8.30 -13.31 -7.84
N LEU A 198 -7.97 -12.32 -8.68
CA LEU A 198 -7.17 -11.15 -8.35
C LEU A 198 -7.82 -9.86 -8.84
N LYS A 199 -7.79 -8.84 -7.99
CA LYS A 199 -8.05 -7.44 -8.39
C LYS A 199 -6.78 -6.63 -8.19
N ILE A 200 -6.38 -5.86 -9.22
CA ILE A 200 -5.24 -4.93 -9.15
C ILE A 200 -5.80 -3.52 -9.21
N VAL A 201 -5.49 -2.69 -8.22
CA VAL A 201 -5.94 -1.30 -8.13
C VAL A 201 -4.76 -0.36 -7.90
N GLY A 202 -4.85 0.84 -8.46
CA GLY A 202 -3.98 1.95 -8.13
C GLY A 202 -4.56 2.80 -7.01
N ALA A 203 -3.70 3.31 -6.12
CA ALA A 203 -4.11 4.22 -5.07
C ALA A 203 -3.03 5.28 -4.80
N ARG A 204 -3.43 6.41 -4.25
CA ARG A 204 -2.56 7.52 -3.83
C ARG A 204 -2.82 7.87 -2.38
N TYR A 205 -1.76 7.93 -1.59
CA TYR A 205 -1.78 8.41 -0.22
C TYR A 205 -1.47 9.91 -0.16
N ASP A 206 -2.29 10.64 0.52
CA ASP A 206 -2.14 12.07 0.77
C ASP A 206 -1.43 12.30 2.11
N LEU A 207 -0.28 12.98 2.08
CA LEU A 207 0.56 13.18 3.27
C LEU A 207 -0.04 14.18 4.28
N ASP A 208 -0.86 15.11 3.81
CA ASP A 208 -1.41 16.16 4.66
C ASP A 208 -2.66 15.68 5.40
N THR A 209 -3.48 14.86 4.76
CA THR A 209 -4.75 14.35 5.33
C THR A 209 -4.64 12.95 5.91
N GLY A 210 -3.65 12.17 5.48
CA GLY A 210 -3.52 10.76 5.81
C GLY A 210 -4.50 9.84 5.06
N LEU A 211 -5.24 10.36 4.09
CA LEU A 211 -6.23 9.59 3.33
C LEU A 211 -5.61 8.89 2.13
N VAL A 212 -6.17 7.73 1.81
CA VAL A 212 -5.89 6.97 0.59
C VAL A 212 -7.06 7.12 -0.37
N GLU A 213 -6.76 7.56 -1.59
CA GLU A 213 -7.69 7.66 -2.72
C GLU A 213 -7.40 6.53 -3.73
N VAL A 214 -8.41 5.79 -4.13
CA VAL A 214 -8.30 4.82 -5.23
C VAL A 214 -8.34 5.58 -6.55
N ILE A 215 -7.34 5.34 -7.41
CA ILE A 215 -7.18 6.00 -8.71
C ILE A 215 -7.13 4.95 -9.83
N GLY A 216 -8.09 4.95 -10.74
CA GLY A 216 -8.10 4.16 -11.96
C GLY A 216 -8.45 2.68 -11.76
#